data_7bc4d94409c11d1cd8d3fa25e9d9fa16
#
_entry.id   7bc4d94409c11d1cd8d3fa25e9d9fa16
#
_cell.length_a   1.000
_cell.length_b   1.000
_cell.length_c   1.000
_cell.angle_alpha   90.00
_cell.angle_beta   90.00
_cell.angle_gamma   90.00
#
_symmetry.space_group_name_H-M   'P 1'
#
loop_
_entity.id
_entity.type
_entity.pdbx_description
1 polymer ?
#
loop_
_entity_poly.entity_id
_entity_poly.type
_entity_poly.pdbx_seq_one_letter_code
_entity_poly.pdbx_strand_id
1 'polypeptide(L)'
;MKSGTTALLVMGSQLQNLKEEIGFIKTQFGWVPKQHVKALTDPPSDPVAVAEQLLGVTYLWGGDSALGIDCSGLVRLSHMICAHNCPADSDLQQRALGAALPPDEALQRGDLVFWKGHVALMVSEAKLIHANAHRMSVTY
;
A
#
# COMPACT_ATOMS: atom_id res chain seq x y z
N MET A 1 25.03 13.65 -19.67
CA MET A 1 25.19 14.19 -18.31
C MET A 1 23.99 13.72 -17.50
N LYS A 2 24.18 13.06 -16.35
CA LYS A 2 23.06 12.70 -15.46
C LYS A 2 22.59 13.96 -14.71
N SER A 3 21.31 14.30 -14.78
CA SER A 3 20.72 15.35 -13.94
C SER A 3 20.65 14.89 -12.49
N GLY A 4 20.79 15.80 -11.56
CA GLY A 4 20.57 15.50 -10.14
C GLY A 4 19.10 15.15 -9.84
N THR A 5 18.88 14.55 -8.65
CA THR A 5 17.53 14.29 -8.14
C THR A 5 16.81 15.61 -7.89
N THR A 6 15.60 15.75 -8.44
CA THR A 6 14.78 16.97 -8.31
C THR A 6 13.67 16.83 -7.27
N ALA A 7 13.20 15.60 -7.03
CA ALA A 7 12.15 15.30 -6.07
C ALA A 7 12.25 13.86 -5.60
N LEU A 8 11.76 13.58 -4.40
CA LEU A 8 11.52 12.23 -3.89
C LEU A 8 10.03 11.92 -4.06
N LEU A 9 9.73 10.88 -4.82
CA LEU A 9 8.39 10.38 -5.03
C LEU A 9 8.24 9.03 -4.32
N VAL A 10 7.19 8.87 -3.57
CA VAL A 10 6.87 7.62 -2.87
C VAL A 10 5.75 6.88 -3.60
N MET A 11 5.61 5.58 -3.32
CA MET A 11 4.48 4.78 -3.78
C MET A 11 3.16 5.46 -3.40
N GLY A 12 2.21 5.55 -4.34
CA GLY A 12 0.94 6.26 -4.16
C GLY A 12 0.98 7.75 -4.53
N SER A 13 2.17 8.33 -4.87
CA SER A 13 2.24 9.70 -5.39
C SER A 13 1.48 9.83 -6.69
N GLN A 14 0.58 10.80 -6.77
CA GLN A 14 -0.16 11.11 -8.01
C GLN A 14 0.61 12.14 -8.84
N LEU A 15 0.77 11.83 -10.12
CA LEU A 15 1.58 12.60 -11.05
C LEU A 15 0.75 13.00 -12.26
N GLN A 16 0.95 14.24 -12.72
CA GLN A 16 0.41 14.71 -13.99
C GLN A 16 1.27 14.19 -15.15
N ASN A 17 0.66 13.53 -16.12
CA ASN A 17 1.34 13.18 -17.38
C ASN A 17 1.29 14.40 -18.32
N LEU A 18 2.39 15.14 -18.42
CA LEU A 18 2.52 16.33 -19.26
C LEU A 18 3.01 16.00 -20.66
N LYS A 19 3.81 14.96 -20.81
CA LYS A 19 4.39 14.49 -22.09
C LYS A 19 4.93 13.08 -21.92
N GLU A 20 4.83 12.29 -22.99
CA GLU A 20 5.46 10.96 -23.03
C GLU A 20 6.60 10.94 -24.04
N GLU A 21 7.69 10.29 -23.66
CA GLU A 21 8.80 9.92 -24.52
C GLU A 21 9.16 8.46 -24.34
N ILE A 22 10.06 7.93 -25.18
CA ILE A 22 10.45 6.50 -25.12
C ILE A 22 10.98 6.17 -23.72
N GLY A 23 10.23 5.35 -22.97
CA GLY A 23 10.59 4.87 -21.64
C GLY A 23 10.34 5.85 -20.48
N PHE A 24 9.88 7.08 -20.73
CA PHE A 24 9.71 8.12 -19.71
C PHE A 24 8.40 8.90 -19.86
N ILE A 25 7.93 9.43 -18.72
CA ILE A 25 6.84 10.40 -18.64
C ILE A 25 7.39 11.67 -18.00
N LYS A 26 7.12 12.84 -18.63
CA LYS A 26 7.38 14.15 -18.04
C LYS A 26 6.23 14.50 -17.10
N THR A 27 6.59 14.83 -15.87
CA THR A 27 5.65 15.24 -14.83
C THR A 27 5.98 16.64 -14.33
N GLN A 28 5.14 17.19 -13.45
CA GLN A 28 5.42 18.47 -12.77
C GLN A 28 6.71 18.45 -11.92
N PHE A 29 7.22 17.26 -11.57
CA PHE A 29 8.45 17.07 -10.79
C PHE A 29 9.67 16.68 -11.64
N GLY A 30 9.51 16.52 -12.95
CA GLY A 30 10.57 16.07 -13.84
C GLY A 30 10.22 14.78 -14.59
N TRP A 31 11.22 14.09 -15.11
CA TRP A 31 11.05 12.86 -15.87
C TRP A 31 11.04 11.64 -14.96
N VAL A 32 10.04 10.79 -15.12
CA VAL A 32 9.87 9.54 -14.36
C VAL A 32 9.86 8.37 -15.35
N PRO A 33 10.59 7.26 -15.10
CA PRO A 33 10.52 6.08 -15.95
C PRO A 33 9.11 5.48 -15.96
N LYS A 34 8.58 5.15 -17.15
CA LYS A 34 7.23 4.59 -17.32
C LYS A 34 6.98 3.34 -16.49
N GLN A 35 8.00 2.51 -16.29
CA GLN A 35 7.90 1.26 -15.52
C GLN A 35 7.56 1.47 -14.03
N HIS A 36 7.71 2.70 -13.50
CA HIS A 36 7.44 3.05 -12.11
C HIS A 36 6.10 3.76 -11.90
N VAL A 37 5.30 3.89 -12.95
CA VAL A 37 3.99 4.54 -12.87
C VAL A 37 2.92 3.69 -13.55
N LYS A 38 1.69 3.84 -13.07
CA LYS A 38 0.48 3.28 -13.70
C LYS A 38 -0.55 4.37 -13.93
N ALA A 39 -1.37 4.21 -14.96
CA ALA A 39 -2.51 5.10 -15.16
C ALA A 39 -3.53 4.89 -14.03
N LEU A 40 -4.13 5.97 -13.54
CA LEU A 40 -5.20 5.89 -12.53
C LEU A 40 -6.46 5.18 -13.06
N THR A 41 -6.59 5.08 -14.37
CA THR A 41 -7.68 4.34 -15.06
C THR A 41 -7.42 2.85 -15.16
N ASP A 42 -6.22 2.37 -14.80
CA ASP A 42 -5.82 0.96 -14.80
C ASP A 42 -5.08 0.62 -13.50
N PRO A 43 -5.76 0.70 -12.33
CA PRO A 43 -5.14 0.40 -11.04
C PRO A 43 -4.84 -1.10 -10.90
N PRO A 44 -3.88 -1.50 -10.05
CA PRO A 44 -3.74 -2.88 -9.62
C PRO A 44 -5.05 -3.40 -8.99
N SER A 45 -5.31 -4.68 -9.11
CA SER A 45 -6.52 -5.29 -8.54
C SER A 45 -6.29 -6.01 -7.21
N ASP A 46 -5.03 -6.24 -6.81
CA ASP A 46 -4.68 -7.03 -5.64
C ASP A 46 -3.96 -6.15 -4.57
N PRO A 47 -4.66 -5.72 -3.50
CA PRO A 47 -4.05 -4.96 -2.41
C PRO A 47 -2.92 -5.71 -1.70
N VAL A 48 -3.00 -7.04 -1.63
CA VAL A 48 -1.92 -7.84 -0.99
C VAL A 48 -0.64 -7.77 -1.81
N ALA A 49 -0.72 -7.85 -3.14
CA ALA A 49 0.44 -7.69 -4.01
C ALA A 49 1.07 -6.29 -3.90
N VAL A 50 0.27 -5.27 -3.62
CA VAL A 50 0.77 -3.91 -3.32
C VAL A 50 1.46 -3.89 -1.96
N ALA A 51 0.86 -4.48 -0.91
CA ALA A 51 1.45 -4.57 0.42
C ALA A 51 2.80 -5.31 0.40
N GLU A 52 2.92 -6.38 -0.38
CA GLU A 52 4.15 -7.16 -0.53
C GLU A 52 5.32 -6.33 -1.11
N GLN A 53 5.04 -5.29 -1.90
CA GLN A 53 6.09 -4.36 -2.38
C GLN A 53 6.65 -3.47 -1.27
N LEU A 54 5.98 -3.38 -0.13
CA LEU A 54 6.38 -2.59 1.03
C LEU A 54 7.11 -3.41 2.10
N LEU A 55 7.40 -4.70 1.85
CA LEU A 55 8.19 -5.52 2.77
C LEU A 55 9.50 -4.85 3.15
N GLY A 56 9.79 -4.81 4.44
CA GLY A 56 10.99 -4.18 5.00
C GLY A 56 10.89 -2.66 5.21
N VAL A 57 9.81 -2.02 4.77
CA VAL A 57 9.58 -0.59 5.10
C VAL A 57 9.49 -0.43 6.61
N THR A 58 10.18 0.58 7.14
CA THR A 58 10.23 0.86 8.58
C THR A 58 8.85 1.14 9.14
N TYR A 59 8.55 0.56 10.30
CA TYR A 59 7.36 0.90 11.07
C TYR A 59 7.46 2.34 11.58
N LEU A 60 6.42 3.11 11.34
CA LEU A 60 6.26 4.46 11.88
C LEU A 60 4.80 4.63 12.32
N TRP A 61 4.57 4.89 13.61
CA TRP A 61 3.22 5.17 14.13
C TRP A 61 2.58 6.36 13.42
N GLY A 62 1.39 6.15 12.86
CA GLY A 62 0.70 7.16 12.05
C GLY A 62 1.29 7.34 10.63
N GLY A 63 2.27 6.54 10.24
CA GLY A 63 2.85 6.55 8.90
C GLY A 63 1.96 5.85 7.88
N ASP A 64 1.91 6.40 6.65
CA ASP A 64 1.10 5.89 5.54
C ASP A 64 1.84 5.90 4.19
N SER A 65 3.16 5.84 4.22
CA SER A 65 3.99 5.90 3.01
C SER A 65 5.18 4.94 3.06
N ALA A 66 5.88 4.77 1.93
CA ALA A 66 7.10 3.98 1.85
C ALA A 66 8.30 4.56 2.65
N LEU A 67 8.17 5.76 3.23
CA LEU A 67 9.18 6.34 4.14
C LEU A 67 8.98 5.92 5.60
N GLY A 68 7.81 5.40 5.93
CA GLY A 68 7.42 4.88 7.23
C GLY A 68 5.93 4.61 7.24
N ILE A 69 5.53 3.45 7.77
CA ILE A 69 4.16 2.98 7.67
C ILE A 69 3.75 2.21 8.93
N ASP A 70 2.50 2.38 9.38
CA ASP A 70 1.93 1.53 10.43
C ASP A 70 0.97 0.47 9.86
N CYS A 71 0.32 -0.31 10.73
CA CYS A 71 -0.53 -1.41 10.31
C CYS A 71 -1.73 -0.95 9.48
N SER A 72 -2.42 0.08 9.92
CA SER A 72 -3.58 0.65 9.21
C SER A 72 -3.15 1.43 7.97
N GLY A 73 -2.01 2.10 8.01
CA GLY A 73 -1.41 2.77 6.86
C GLY A 73 -1.05 1.79 5.73
N LEU A 74 -0.52 0.61 6.07
CA LEU A 74 -0.24 -0.45 5.10
C LEU A 74 -1.51 -0.91 4.39
N VAL A 75 -2.57 -1.19 5.13
CA VAL A 75 -3.87 -1.58 4.57
C VAL A 75 -4.43 -0.45 3.71
N ARG A 76 -4.43 0.78 4.25
CA ARG A 76 -4.95 1.96 3.56
C ARG A 76 -4.23 2.22 2.24
N LEU A 77 -2.90 2.29 2.25
CA LEU A 77 -2.10 2.56 1.06
C LEU A 77 -2.33 1.49 -0.01
N SER A 78 -2.34 0.21 0.38
CA SER A 78 -2.55 -0.91 -0.53
C SER A 78 -3.92 -0.86 -1.21
N HIS A 79 -4.97 -0.57 -0.45
CA HIS A 79 -6.33 -0.43 -0.98
C HIS A 79 -6.48 0.81 -1.87
N MET A 80 -5.95 1.96 -1.44
CA MET A 80 -6.01 3.20 -2.22
C MET A 80 -5.32 3.09 -3.58
N ILE A 81 -4.18 2.40 -3.66
CA ILE A 81 -3.49 2.15 -4.93
C ILE A 81 -4.33 1.26 -5.85
N CYS A 82 -5.13 0.36 -5.28
CA CYS A 82 -6.11 -0.44 -6.01
C CYS A 82 -7.44 0.28 -6.27
N ALA A 83 -7.49 1.61 -6.08
CA ALA A 83 -8.68 2.45 -6.21
C ALA A 83 -9.85 2.07 -5.28
N HIS A 84 -9.56 1.41 -4.16
CA HIS A 84 -10.54 1.11 -3.12
C HIS A 84 -10.52 2.18 -2.04
N ASN A 85 -11.70 2.61 -1.59
CA ASN A 85 -11.81 3.48 -0.42
C ASN A 85 -11.41 2.72 0.85
N CYS A 86 -10.55 3.33 1.66
CA CYS A 86 -10.08 2.72 2.90
C CYS A 86 -9.90 3.79 3.98
N PRO A 87 -10.55 3.67 5.15
CA PRO A 87 -10.33 4.57 6.28
C PRO A 87 -8.88 4.54 6.80
N ALA A 88 -8.50 5.58 7.58
CA ALA A 88 -7.14 5.71 8.09
C ALA A 88 -6.84 4.74 9.25
N ASP A 89 -7.78 4.61 10.19
CA ASP A 89 -7.55 3.90 11.45
C ASP A 89 -8.09 2.46 11.42
N SER A 90 -7.41 1.54 12.09
CA SER A 90 -7.76 0.11 12.08
C SER A 90 -9.16 -0.19 12.60
N ASP A 91 -9.66 0.56 13.58
CA ASP A 91 -11.02 0.40 14.11
C ASP A 91 -12.09 0.91 13.13
N LEU A 92 -11.79 1.94 12.35
CA LEU A 92 -12.64 2.41 11.26
C LEU A 92 -12.61 1.44 10.07
N GLN A 93 -11.44 0.86 9.77
CA GLN A 93 -11.28 -0.18 8.74
C GLN A 93 -12.12 -1.40 9.09
N GLN A 94 -12.05 -1.88 10.34
CA GLN A 94 -12.85 -3.02 10.81
C GLN A 94 -14.36 -2.83 10.65
N ARG A 95 -14.84 -1.59 10.78
CA ARG A 95 -16.28 -1.26 10.61
C ARG A 95 -16.71 -1.06 9.17
N ALA A 96 -15.78 -0.66 8.29
CA ALA A 96 -16.10 -0.19 6.96
C ALA A 96 -15.70 -1.15 5.84
N LEU A 97 -14.76 -2.07 6.08
CA LEU A 97 -14.21 -2.95 5.05
C LEU A 97 -14.80 -4.36 5.17
N GLY A 98 -15.38 -4.82 4.07
CA GLY A 98 -15.89 -6.19 3.94
C GLY A 98 -17.03 -6.56 4.88
N ALA A 99 -17.17 -7.85 5.10
CA ALA A 99 -18.11 -8.44 6.04
C ALA A 99 -17.37 -9.39 6.99
N ALA A 100 -17.85 -9.54 8.22
CA ALA A 100 -17.27 -10.49 9.16
C ALA A 100 -17.46 -11.92 8.65
N LEU A 101 -16.37 -12.69 8.61
CA LEU A 101 -16.41 -14.09 8.25
C LEU A 101 -17.00 -14.93 9.39
N PRO A 102 -17.74 -16.01 9.07
CA PRO A 102 -18.11 -17.01 10.06
C PRO A 102 -16.89 -17.60 10.77
N PRO A 103 -16.99 -18.00 12.06
CA PRO A 103 -15.84 -18.50 12.82
C PRO A 103 -15.14 -19.72 12.23
N ASP A 104 -15.86 -20.53 11.47
CA ASP A 104 -15.36 -21.79 10.88
C ASP A 104 -14.92 -21.63 9.42
N GLU A 105 -14.97 -20.41 8.87
CA GLU A 105 -14.55 -20.16 7.50
C GLU A 105 -13.03 -19.97 7.43
N ALA A 106 -12.40 -20.67 6.46
CA ALA A 106 -10.96 -20.56 6.25
C ALA A 106 -10.60 -19.18 5.69
N LEU A 107 -9.57 -18.56 6.28
CA LEU A 107 -9.03 -17.29 5.81
C LEU A 107 -8.45 -17.44 4.40
N GLN A 108 -8.63 -16.41 3.59
CA GLN A 108 -8.16 -16.37 2.21
C GLN A 108 -7.28 -15.14 1.96
N ARG A 109 -6.58 -15.14 0.82
CA ARG A 109 -5.81 -13.98 0.37
C ARG A 109 -6.72 -12.75 0.22
N GLY A 110 -6.32 -11.66 0.87
CA GLY A 110 -7.07 -10.41 0.87
C GLY A 110 -7.94 -10.19 2.10
N ASP A 111 -8.19 -11.22 2.91
CA ASP A 111 -8.91 -11.05 4.16
C ASP A 111 -8.14 -10.18 5.14
N LEU A 112 -8.87 -9.41 5.93
CA LEU A 112 -8.33 -8.55 6.97
C LEU A 112 -8.53 -9.20 8.33
N VAL A 113 -7.46 -9.31 9.09
CA VAL A 113 -7.50 -9.80 10.47
C VAL A 113 -7.30 -8.62 11.42
N PHE A 114 -8.24 -8.44 12.34
CA PHE A 114 -8.23 -7.33 13.29
C PHE A 114 -8.00 -7.81 14.73
N TRP A 115 -7.16 -7.08 15.45
CA TRP A 115 -7.00 -7.16 16.90
C TRP A 115 -7.24 -5.79 17.50
N LYS A 116 -7.29 -5.70 18.82
CA LYS A 116 -7.39 -4.40 19.46
C LYS A 116 -6.21 -3.50 19.09
N GLY A 117 -6.47 -2.47 18.28
CA GLY A 117 -5.46 -1.51 17.84
C GLY A 117 -4.49 -2.00 16.77
N HIS A 118 -4.83 -3.08 16.05
CA HIS A 118 -3.97 -3.64 15.01
C HIS A 118 -4.76 -4.28 13.87
N VAL A 119 -4.16 -4.32 12.69
CA VAL A 119 -4.70 -4.96 11.50
C VAL A 119 -3.59 -5.62 10.67
N ALA A 120 -3.93 -6.71 9.98
CA ALA A 120 -3.07 -7.38 9.00
C ALA A 120 -3.88 -7.83 7.78
N LEU A 121 -3.19 -8.04 6.66
CA LEU A 121 -3.73 -8.63 5.43
C LEU A 121 -3.30 -10.09 5.30
N MET A 122 -4.23 -10.98 4.98
CA MET A 122 -3.89 -12.37 4.66
C MET A 122 -3.24 -12.46 3.28
N VAL A 123 -2.08 -13.09 3.23
CA VAL A 123 -1.36 -13.41 1.97
C VAL A 123 -1.80 -14.77 1.46
N SER A 124 -2.09 -15.68 2.38
CA SER A 124 -2.65 -17.00 2.13
C SER A 124 -3.40 -17.47 3.39
N GLU A 125 -3.99 -18.64 3.36
CA GLU A 125 -4.70 -19.24 4.52
C GLU A 125 -3.89 -19.25 5.83
N ALA A 126 -2.57 -19.37 5.75
CA ALA A 126 -1.68 -19.51 6.92
C ALA A 126 -0.65 -18.38 7.05
N LYS A 127 -0.70 -17.34 6.20
CA LYS A 127 0.33 -16.30 6.18
C LYS A 127 -0.32 -14.93 6.03
N LEU A 128 0.10 -14.01 6.88
CA LEU A 128 -0.33 -12.61 6.82
C LEU A 128 0.86 -11.67 6.64
N ILE A 129 0.57 -10.44 6.19
CA ILE A 129 1.51 -9.32 6.11
C ILE A 129 0.99 -8.16 6.95
N HIS A 130 1.86 -7.55 7.72
CA HIS A 130 1.54 -6.39 8.53
C HIS A 130 2.76 -5.51 8.79
N ALA A 131 2.54 -4.23 9.07
CA ALA A 131 3.54 -3.38 9.69
C ALA A 131 3.39 -3.47 11.20
N ASN A 132 4.43 -3.85 11.94
CA ASN A 132 4.32 -3.99 13.39
C ASN A 132 5.51 -3.39 14.16
N ALA A 133 5.22 -2.88 15.36
CA ALA A 133 6.20 -2.27 16.23
C ALA A 133 7.18 -3.29 16.85
N HIS A 134 6.85 -4.57 16.92
CA HIS A 134 7.76 -5.59 17.46
C HIS A 134 8.96 -5.82 16.54
N ARG A 135 8.73 -5.88 15.22
CA ARG A 135 9.78 -6.01 14.20
C ARG A 135 10.27 -4.67 13.68
N MET A 136 9.59 -3.57 14.02
CA MET A 136 9.83 -2.23 13.51
C MET A 136 9.84 -2.16 11.97
N SER A 137 9.03 -2.99 11.32
CA SER A 137 8.95 -3.06 9.86
C SER A 137 7.68 -3.73 9.36
N VAL A 138 7.45 -3.61 8.04
CA VAL A 138 6.52 -4.48 7.31
C VAL A 138 7.15 -5.86 7.15
N THR A 139 6.44 -6.86 7.59
CA THR A 139 6.90 -8.26 7.61
C THR A 139 5.73 -9.24 7.44
N TYR A 140 6.07 -10.47 7.16
CA TYR A 140 5.14 -11.59 7.27
C TYR A 140 5.05 -12.07 8.71
#